data_ea4c0eae0d2ed070588959a794eccabd
#
_entry.id   ea4c0eae0d2ed070588959a794eccabd
#
_cell.length_a   1.000
_cell.length_b   1.000
_cell.length_c   1.000
_cell.angle_alpha   90.00
_cell.angle_beta   90.00
_cell.angle_gamma   90.00
#
_symmetry.space_group_name_H-M   'P 1'
#
loop_
_entity.id
_entity.type
_entity.pdbx_description
1 polymer ?
#
loop_
_entity_poly.entity_id
_entity_poly.type
_entity_poly.pdbx_seq_one_letter_code
_entity_poly.pdbx_strand_id
1 'polypeptide(L)'
;MNPLNAMSRTAHGCIAARLKAFSLGACALLLASHAVLVRAVVPAAGERAMPAAQAVRFPGADGGQPLSGYWFVPQRSAAAPAPAVRVVIALHGCGGLHRSGGADAAALQSRYREYVQWLTARGYAVLLPDSFGPRGKPDGICTERLDSRDIDDATRRGDVLAALQWLARQPGVDTEHIVLLGWSNGAQAVLSAIDASRDWPAGAPAIERAVAFYPGCKSAVQRHEYRLRTPLLLLTGGADDWTPATRCAMLREAVAARQPDARFRLEIYPGAYHGFDGTEPLRVRRDVPSGSRQGQGVTVGGDPISRDAALAQLDSWLASPNP
;
A
#
# COMPACT_ATOMS: atom_id res chain seq x y z
N MET A 1 -6.11 -17.50 -65.01
CA MET A 1 -5.13 -17.43 -66.11
C MET A 1 -3.78 -17.24 -65.51
N ASN A 2 -2.99 -18.28 -65.45
CA ASN A 2 -1.54 -18.36 -65.35
C ASN A 2 -0.96 -17.95 -66.75
N PRO A 3 0.34 -17.73 -66.98
CA PRO A 3 1.50 -18.40 -66.41
C PRO A 3 2.75 -17.47 -66.23
N LEU A 4 3.71 -17.90 -65.46
CA LEU A 4 4.96 -18.68 -65.75
C LEU A 4 6.16 -17.86 -66.22
N ASN A 5 7.22 -18.13 -65.62
CA ASN A 5 8.59 -18.58 -66.00
C ASN A 5 9.66 -17.49 -65.83
N ALA A 6 10.83 -17.74 -65.49
CA ALA A 6 11.68 -18.90 -65.15
C ALA A 6 13.14 -18.45 -65.34
N MET A 7 13.99 -19.02 -64.49
CA MET A 7 15.38 -19.43 -64.80
C MET A 7 16.36 -18.44 -65.45
N SER A 8 17.64 -18.33 -65.05
CA SER A 8 18.71 -19.34 -65.13
C SER A 8 20.04 -18.74 -64.67
N ARG A 9 20.80 -19.43 -63.80
CA ARG A 9 22.10 -20.09 -64.01
C ARG A 9 23.16 -19.24 -64.78
N THR A 10 24.40 -19.17 -64.38
CA THR A 10 25.55 -20.08 -64.17
C THR A 10 26.77 -19.20 -63.85
N ALA A 11 27.63 -19.49 -62.98
CA ALA A 11 28.70 -20.48 -62.80
C ALA A 11 30.08 -20.04 -63.29
N HIS A 12 31.10 -20.46 -62.58
CA HIS A 12 32.52 -20.63 -62.86
C HIS A 12 33.39 -19.32 -62.83
N GLY A 13 34.53 -19.33 -62.29
CA GLY A 13 35.43 -20.34 -61.73
C GLY A 13 36.81 -19.75 -61.49
N CYS A 14 37.46 -20.37 -60.61
CA CYS A 14 38.88 -20.77 -60.58
C CYS A 14 40.04 -19.78 -60.52
N ILE A 15 40.85 -20.06 -59.51
CA ILE A 15 42.30 -20.39 -59.49
C ILE A 15 43.22 -19.23 -59.07
N ALA A 16 43.74 -19.43 -57.88
CA ALA A 16 45.10 -19.69 -57.39
C ALA A 16 46.16 -18.56 -57.55
N ALA A 17 46.82 -18.22 -56.53
CA ALA A 17 48.08 -18.68 -56.02
C ALA A 17 48.81 -17.65 -55.13
N ARG A 18 49.21 -18.14 -54.02
CA ARG A 18 50.45 -17.92 -53.25
C ARG A 18 51.09 -16.52 -53.29
N LEU A 19 51.29 -15.96 -52.08
CA LEU A 19 52.66 -15.79 -51.57
C LEU A 19 52.65 -15.36 -50.11
N LYS A 20 53.60 -15.92 -49.37
CA LYS A 20 53.92 -15.70 -47.96
C LYS A 20 54.43 -14.29 -47.68
N ALA A 21 54.06 -13.68 -46.60
CA ALA A 21 54.95 -12.80 -45.84
C ALA A 21 54.60 -12.89 -44.34
N PHE A 22 55.61 -13.27 -43.59
CA PHE A 22 55.67 -13.21 -42.15
C PHE A 22 55.69 -11.78 -41.69
N SER A 23 54.91 -11.40 -40.73
CA SER A 23 55.33 -10.35 -39.79
C SER A 23 54.69 -10.60 -38.39
N LEU A 24 55.51 -10.59 -37.41
CA LEU A 24 55.28 -10.62 -35.98
C LEU A 24 54.44 -9.43 -35.57
N GLY A 25 53.60 -9.62 -34.58
CA GLY A 25 53.39 -8.51 -33.72
C GLY A 25 52.01 -8.46 -33.05
N ALA A 26 52.05 -8.60 -31.79
CA ALA A 26 51.13 -8.09 -30.80
C ALA A 26 49.79 -8.83 -30.64
N CYS A 27 49.83 -9.82 -29.77
CA CYS A 27 48.67 -10.36 -29.06
C CYS A 27 48.16 -9.28 -28.07
N ALA A 28 47.20 -8.48 -28.49
CA ALA A 28 46.47 -7.60 -27.60
C ALA A 28 45.42 -8.44 -26.86
N LEU A 29 45.73 -8.81 -25.61
CA LEU A 29 44.75 -9.39 -24.67
C LEU A 29 43.71 -8.32 -24.37
N LEU A 30 42.57 -8.42 -25.04
CA LEU A 30 41.34 -7.74 -24.63
C LEU A 30 40.83 -8.42 -23.33
N LEU A 31 41.24 -7.87 -22.20
CA LEU A 31 40.59 -8.13 -20.91
C LEU A 31 39.18 -7.55 -20.97
N ALA A 32 38.21 -8.37 -21.33
CA ALA A 32 36.80 -8.05 -21.14
C ALA A 32 36.55 -7.99 -19.64
N SER A 33 36.56 -6.81 -19.09
CA SER A 33 36.12 -6.53 -17.71
C SER A 33 34.62 -6.85 -17.62
N HIS A 34 34.29 -8.06 -17.24
CA HIS A 34 32.94 -8.39 -16.79
C HIS A 34 32.72 -7.65 -15.47
N ALA A 35 32.08 -6.49 -15.54
CA ALA A 35 31.53 -5.87 -14.36
C ALA A 35 30.43 -6.80 -13.84
N VAL A 36 30.81 -7.64 -12.86
CA VAL A 36 29.84 -8.36 -12.04
C VAL A 36 29.08 -7.27 -11.28
N LEU A 37 27.85 -6.96 -11.74
CA LEU A 37 26.89 -6.23 -10.96
C LEU A 37 26.63 -7.09 -9.69
N VAL A 38 27.38 -6.80 -8.64
CA VAL A 38 27.07 -7.27 -7.29
C VAL A 38 25.73 -6.61 -6.95
N ARG A 39 24.67 -7.33 -7.25
CA ARG A 39 23.34 -7.02 -6.73
C ARG A 39 23.50 -7.09 -5.22
N ALA A 40 23.46 -5.94 -4.55
CA ALA A 40 23.41 -5.90 -3.11
C ALA A 40 22.23 -6.77 -2.70
N VAL A 41 22.50 -7.96 -2.21
CA VAL A 41 21.53 -8.80 -1.52
C VAL A 41 21.15 -7.99 -0.30
N VAL A 42 19.99 -7.33 -0.36
CA VAL A 42 19.36 -6.80 0.85
C VAL A 42 19.19 -8.03 1.74
N PRO A 43 19.85 -8.09 2.92
CA PRO A 43 19.71 -9.24 3.77
C PRO A 43 18.23 -9.45 4.03
N ALA A 44 17.74 -10.66 3.80
CA ALA A 44 16.43 -11.09 4.23
C ALA A 44 16.26 -10.58 5.66
N ALA A 45 15.19 -9.82 5.90
CA ALA A 45 14.93 -9.22 7.19
C ALA A 45 14.87 -10.40 8.20
N GLY A 46 15.96 -10.62 8.91
CA GLY A 46 15.96 -11.50 10.06
C GLY A 46 14.78 -11.06 10.91
N GLU A 47 14.02 -12.01 11.44
CA GLU A 47 12.83 -11.78 12.28
C GLU A 47 13.18 -10.76 13.36
N ARG A 48 13.03 -9.49 13.04
CA ARG A 48 13.15 -8.45 14.06
C ARG A 48 11.96 -8.63 14.99
N ALA A 49 12.24 -8.76 16.28
CA ALA A 49 11.21 -8.86 17.29
C ALA A 49 10.19 -7.72 17.10
N MET A 50 8.91 -8.02 17.29
CA MET A 50 7.88 -6.98 17.34
C MET A 50 8.28 -5.92 18.37
N PRO A 51 8.21 -4.63 18.03
CA PRO A 51 8.38 -3.60 19.05
C PRO A 51 7.29 -3.76 20.13
N ALA A 52 7.61 -3.31 21.34
CA ALA A 52 6.65 -3.36 22.45
C ALA A 52 5.40 -2.56 22.07
N ALA A 53 4.23 -3.19 22.23
CA ALA A 53 2.94 -2.55 22.02
C ALA A 53 2.51 -1.82 23.28
N GLN A 54 2.20 -0.55 23.17
CA GLN A 54 1.50 0.19 24.21
C GLN A 54 0.01 0.23 23.85
N ALA A 55 -0.84 -0.42 24.66
CA ALA A 55 -2.29 -0.26 24.51
C ALA A 55 -2.69 1.18 24.87
N VAL A 56 -3.46 1.81 23.99
CA VAL A 56 -3.90 3.20 24.15
C VAL A 56 -5.41 3.30 24.06
N ARG A 57 -5.95 4.33 24.74
CA ARG A 57 -7.36 4.73 24.64
C ARG A 57 -7.43 6.23 24.44
N PHE A 58 -8.34 6.68 23.59
CA PHE A 58 -8.56 8.10 23.34
C PHE A 58 -10.02 8.37 23.03
N PRO A 59 -10.52 9.59 23.32
CA PRO A 59 -11.87 9.98 22.99
C PRO A 59 -12.13 9.88 21.49
N GLY A 60 -13.34 9.46 21.10
CA GLY A 60 -13.81 9.61 19.72
C GLY A 60 -13.90 11.09 19.34
N ALA A 61 -13.90 11.38 18.04
CA ALA A 61 -14.09 12.74 17.55
C ALA A 61 -15.48 13.26 18.00
N ASP A 62 -15.54 14.53 18.33
CA ASP A 62 -16.78 15.25 18.71
C ASP A 62 -17.60 14.56 19.83
N GLY A 63 -16.90 13.92 20.79
CA GLY A 63 -17.54 13.21 21.89
C GLY A 63 -18.13 11.85 21.50
N GLY A 64 -17.80 11.33 20.33
CA GLY A 64 -18.21 10.00 19.87
C GLY A 64 -17.63 8.85 20.69
N GLN A 65 -17.90 7.63 20.27
CA GLN A 65 -17.45 6.39 20.94
C GLN A 65 -15.93 6.43 21.18
N PRO A 66 -15.46 6.24 22.43
CA PRO A 66 -14.02 6.14 22.71
C PRO A 66 -13.40 4.99 21.94
N LEU A 67 -12.18 5.24 21.43
CA LEU A 67 -11.41 4.27 20.69
C LEU A 67 -10.33 3.64 21.54
N SER A 68 -9.98 2.41 21.23
CA SER A 68 -8.75 1.75 21.67
C SER A 68 -7.80 1.59 20.50
N GLY A 69 -6.58 1.14 20.78
CA GLY A 69 -5.61 0.83 19.76
C GLY A 69 -4.25 0.49 20.33
N TYR A 70 -3.28 0.39 19.46
CA TYR A 70 -1.90 0.12 19.85
C TYR A 70 -0.97 1.19 19.30
N TRP A 71 -0.07 1.64 20.16
CA TRP A 71 1.01 2.55 19.84
C TRP A 71 2.34 1.81 19.88
N PHE A 72 3.11 1.91 18.81
CA PHE A 72 4.42 1.31 18.65
C PHE A 72 5.43 2.40 18.36
N VAL A 73 6.52 2.41 19.13
CA VAL A 73 7.61 3.37 18.94
C VAL A 73 8.84 2.64 18.41
N PRO A 74 9.53 3.19 17.42
CA PRO A 74 10.78 2.58 16.94
C PRO A 74 11.81 2.54 18.06
N GLN A 75 12.56 1.44 18.14
CA GLN A 75 13.69 1.35 19.06
C GLN A 75 14.76 2.37 18.64
N ARG A 76 15.12 3.26 19.54
CA ARG A 76 16.14 4.29 19.34
C ARG A 76 17.31 4.06 20.30
N SER A 77 18.53 4.38 19.84
CA SER A 77 19.69 4.41 20.72
C SER A 77 19.52 5.53 21.77
N ALA A 78 19.85 5.23 23.01
CA ALA A 78 19.75 6.18 24.14
C ALA A 78 20.78 7.33 24.08
N ALA A 79 21.62 7.41 23.05
CA ALA A 79 22.85 8.21 23.04
C ALA A 79 22.67 9.69 22.62
N ALA A 80 21.46 10.14 22.23
CA ALA A 80 21.22 11.55 21.87
C ALA A 80 19.77 11.99 22.14
N PRO A 81 19.49 13.30 22.34
CA PRO A 81 18.13 13.81 22.31
C PRO A 81 17.48 13.39 21.00
N ALA A 82 16.43 12.58 21.09
CA ALA A 82 15.77 12.05 19.89
C ALA A 82 14.95 13.16 19.22
N PRO A 83 15.08 13.39 17.91
CA PRO A 83 14.18 14.26 17.18
C PRO A 83 12.73 13.74 17.30
N ALA A 84 11.75 14.62 17.08
CA ALA A 84 10.38 14.22 17.04
C ALA A 84 10.16 13.06 16.04
N VAL A 85 9.29 12.12 16.38
CA VAL A 85 9.08 10.90 15.60
C VAL A 85 7.98 11.09 14.56
N ARG A 86 8.28 10.79 13.30
CA ARG A 86 7.28 10.68 12.24
C ARG A 86 6.32 9.53 12.52
N VAL A 87 5.06 9.70 12.17
CA VAL A 87 4.00 8.76 12.55
C VAL A 87 3.26 8.23 11.33
N VAL A 88 2.94 6.94 11.37
CA VAL A 88 1.94 6.32 10.49
C VAL A 88 0.72 5.95 11.32
N ILE A 89 -0.44 6.49 10.96
CA ILE A 89 -1.74 5.97 11.43
C ILE A 89 -2.13 4.88 10.44
N ALA A 90 -2.21 3.63 10.90
CA ALA A 90 -2.47 2.46 10.08
C ALA A 90 -3.86 1.90 10.35
N LEU A 91 -4.75 1.95 9.35
CA LEU A 91 -6.17 1.68 9.46
C LEU A 91 -6.51 0.28 8.95
N HIS A 92 -6.97 -0.58 9.83
CA HIS A 92 -7.32 -1.97 9.53
C HIS A 92 -8.48 -2.11 8.53
N GLY A 93 -8.52 -3.23 7.80
CA GLY A 93 -9.61 -3.60 6.89
C GLY A 93 -10.87 -4.06 7.63
N CYS A 94 -11.87 -4.51 6.86
CA CYS A 94 -13.17 -4.95 7.41
C CYS A 94 -13.07 -6.16 8.35
N GLY A 95 -11.98 -6.93 8.35
CA GLY A 95 -11.77 -8.05 9.27
C GLY A 95 -11.34 -7.66 10.68
N GLY A 96 -11.29 -6.35 10.99
CA GLY A 96 -10.84 -5.88 12.30
C GLY A 96 -9.31 -5.91 12.44
N LEU A 97 -8.87 -5.61 13.64
CA LEU A 97 -7.45 -5.49 13.97
C LEU A 97 -6.84 -6.83 14.38
N HIS A 98 -7.64 -7.67 15.05
CA HIS A 98 -7.20 -8.93 15.63
C HIS A 98 -7.59 -10.14 14.79
N ARG A 99 -6.93 -11.25 15.03
CA ARG A 99 -7.41 -12.58 14.62
C ARG A 99 -8.65 -12.92 15.44
N SER A 100 -9.58 -13.69 14.86
CA SER A 100 -10.82 -14.07 15.55
C SER A 100 -10.54 -14.62 16.93
N GLY A 101 -11.32 -14.16 17.91
CA GLY A 101 -11.16 -14.52 19.32
C GLY A 101 -9.99 -13.85 20.05
N GLY A 102 -9.21 -13.00 19.38
CA GLY A 102 -8.11 -12.26 20.00
C GLY A 102 -8.52 -10.85 20.42
N ALA A 103 -7.88 -10.34 21.49
CA ALA A 103 -8.17 -9.00 22.02
C ALA A 103 -6.92 -8.19 22.43
N ASP A 104 -5.73 -8.72 22.20
CA ASP A 104 -4.47 -8.10 22.60
C ASP A 104 -3.49 -7.95 21.41
N ALA A 105 -2.36 -7.30 21.65
CA ALA A 105 -1.35 -7.06 20.61
C ALA A 105 -0.73 -8.36 20.05
N ALA A 106 -0.71 -9.46 20.82
CA ALA A 106 -0.21 -10.75 20.34
C ALA A 106 -1.17 -11.39 19.34
N ALA A 107 -2.45 -11.02 19.42
CA ALA A 107 -3.50 -11.48 18.51
C ALA A 107 -3.66 -10.60 17.27
N LEU A 108 -2.86 -9.56 17.07
CA LEU A 108 -2.88 -8.78 15.82
C LEU A 108 -2.75 -9.68 14.60
N GLN A 109 -3.50 -9.38 13.54
CA GLN A 109 -3.37 -10.09 12.27
C GLN A 109 -1.94 -9.96 11.72
N SER A 110 -1.44 -11.01 11.03
CA SER A 110 -0.08 -11.11 10.50
C SER A 110 0.32 -9.86 9.70
N ARG A 111 -0.55 -9.39 8.80
CA ARG A 111 -0.34 -8.18 8.01
C ARG A 111 0.04 -6.98 8.87
N TYR A 112 -0.75 -6.67 9.91
CA TYR A 112 -0.47 -5.48 10.74
C TYR A 112 0.81 -5.61 11.54
N ARG A 113 1.13 -6.81 12.01
CA ARG A 113 2.41 -7.11 12.67
C ARG A 113 3.60 -6.86 11.73
N GLU A 114 3.52 -7.40 10.51
CA GLU A 114 4.56 -7.23 9.48
C GLU A 114 4.76 -5.76 9.11
N TYR A 115 3.69 -5.01 8.91
CA TYR A 115 3.80 -3.58 8.61
C TYR A 115 4.29 -2.75 9.80
N VAL A 116 3.91 -3.08 11.02
CA VAL A 116 4.48 -2.44 12.22
C VAL A 116 5.99 -2.67 12.28
N GLN A 117 6.44 -3.90 12.11
CA GLN A 117 7.88 -4.22 12.08
C GLN A 117 8.60 -3.46 10.95
N TRP A 118 8.00 -3.44 9.77
CA TRP A 118 8.57 -2.80 8.58
C TRP A 118 8.68 -1.27 8.75
N LEU A 119 7.66 -0.62 9.27
CA LEU A 119 7.61 0.82 9.50
C LEU A 119 8.52 1.25 10.65
N THR A 120 8.48 0.53 11.77
CA THR A 120 9.34 0.89 12.92
C THR A 120 10.82 0.68 12.64
N ALA A 121 11.17 -0.29 11.79
CA ALA A 121 12.54 -0.45 11.28
C ALA A 121 13.01 0.74 10.43
N ARG A 122 12.09 1.54 9.91
CA ARG A 122 12.31 2.77 9.13
C ARG A 122 12.21 4.04 9.97
N GLY A 123 12.07 3.89 11.27
CA GLY A 123 12.02 5.01 12.21
C GLY A 123 10.66 5.68 12.39
N TYR A 124 9.59 5.10 11.82
CA TYR A 124 8.23 5.58 12.07
C TYR A 124 7.67 5.00 13.36
N ALA A 125 6.99 5.82 14.14
CA ALA A 125 6.04 5.29 15.11
C ALA A 125 4.73 4.90 14.40
N VAL A 126 4.02 3.91 14.94
CA VAL A 126 2.80 3.40 14.32
C VAL A 126 1.65 3.43 15.31
N LEU A 127 0.56 4.07 14.95
CA LEU A 127 -0.70 3.99 15.67
C LEU A 127 -1.67 3.10 14.88
N LEU A 128 -2.14 2.04 15.53
CA LEU A 128 -3.19 1.15 15.03
C LEU A 128 -4.49 1.40 15.80
N PRO A 129 -5.39 2.29 15.36
CA PRO A 129 -6.71 2.45 15.98
C PRO A 129 -7.58 1.22 15.74
N ASP A 130 -8.31 0.80 16.76
CA ASP A 130 -9.34 -0.22 16.64
C ASP A 130 -10.71 0.45 16.49
N SER A 131 -11.22 0.46 15.27
CA SER A 131 -12.53 1.03 14.96
C SER A 131 -13.70 0.09 15.29
N PHE A 132 -13.46 -1.19 15.53
CA PHE A 132 -14.51 -2.19 15.62
C PHE A 132 -14.69 -2.80 16.99
N GLY A 133 -13.62 -3.15 17.67
CA GLY A 133 -13.68 -3.75 19.01
C GLY A 133 -14.47 -2.93 20.01
N PRO A 134 -14.20 -1.62 20.18
CA PRO A 134 -14.97 -0.75 21.08
C PRO A 134 -16.46 -0.62 20.72
N ARG A 135 -16.83 -0.93 19.47
CA ARG A 135 -18.22 -0.92 18.98
C ARG A 135 -18.89 -2.29 18.98
N GLY A 136 -18.30 -3.26 19.71
CA GLY A 136 -18.86 -4.60 19.86
C GLY A 136 -18.72 -5.50 18.62
N LYS A 137 -17.79 -5.17 17.70
CA LYS A 137 -17.53 -5.94 16.47
C LYS A 137 -16.07 -6.44 16.40
N PRO A 138 -15.58 -7.20 17.39
CA PRO A 138 -14.17 -7.59 17.45
C PRO A 138 -13.74 -8.47 16.26
N ASP A 139 -14.65 -9.25 15.67
CA ASP A 139 -14.40 -10.10 14.50
C ASP A 139 -14.60 -9.36 13.17
N GLY A 140 -14.86 -8.04 13.22
CA GLY A 140 -15.00 -7.19 12.07
C GLY A 140 -16.41 -7.17 11.45
N ILE A 141 -16.49 -6.59 10.24
CA ILE A 141 -17.75 -6.33 9.52
C ILE A 141 -17.74 -6.85 8.07
N CYS A 142 -16.77 -7.70 7.71
CA CYS A 142 -16.64 -8.19 6.33
C CYS A 142 -17.87 -8.98 5.85
N THR A 143 -18.52 -9.70 6.76
CA THR A 143 -19.68 -10.55 6.47
C THR A 143 -21.01 -9.80 6.52
N GLU A 144 -20.99 -8.55 6.95
CA GLU A 144 -22.17 -7.70 6.95
C GLU A 144 -22.47 -7.16 5.56
N ARG A 145 -23.74 -7.04 5.22
CA ARG A 145 -24.17 -6.36 3.99
C ARG A 145 -23.81 -4.89 4.07
N LEU A 146 -23.44 -4.29 2.93
CA LEU A 146 -23.02 -2.88 2.87
C LEU A 146 -24.12 -1.90 3.32
N ASP A 147 -25.36 -2.23 3.02
CA ASP A 147 -26.54 -1.42 3.34
C ASP A 147 -27.00 -1.49 4.81
N SER A 148 -26.48 -2.45 5.57
CA SER A 148 -26.80 -2.65 6.99
C SER A 148 -25.64 -2.33 7.94
N ARG A 149 -24.50 -1.84 7.41
CA ARG A 149 -23.34 -1.47 8.24
C ARG A 149 -23.60 -0.18 8.99
N ASP A 150 -23.47 -0.24 10.30
CA ASP A 150 -23.53 0.91 11.22
C ASP A 150 -22.18 1.64 11.35
N ILE A 151 -21.08 1.01 10.94
CA ILE A 151 -19.75 1.62 10.90
C ILE A 151 -19.41 1.91 9.44
N ASP A 152 -19.71 3.11 9.03
CA ASP A 152 -19.54 3.62 7.66
C ASP A 152 -18.24 4.43 7.46
N ASP A 153 -18.06 4.99 6.27
CA ASP A 153 -16.91 5.82 5.92
C ASP A 153 -16.85 7.12 6.75
N ALA A 154 -17.99 7.66 7.20
CA ALA A 154 -18.04 8.86 8.03
C ALA A 154 -17.60 8.57 9.46
N THR A 155 -18.08 7.47 10.03
CA THR A 155 -17.66 6.97 11.34
C THR A 155 -16.15 6.73 11.35
N ARG A 156 -15.62 6.01 10.35
CA ARG A 156 -14.19 5.72 10.26
C ARG A 156 -13.34 6.96 10.00
N ARG A 157 -13.86 7.95 9.28
CA ARG A 157 -13.21 9.27 9.19
C ARG A 157 -13.12 9.95 10.57
N GLY A 158 -14.17 9.88 11.36
CA GLY A 158 -14.16 10.35 12.75
C GLY A 158 -13.06 9.70 13.57
N ASP A 159 -12.84 8.40 13.39
CA ASP A 159 -11.75 7.68 14.06
C ASP A 159 -10.36 8.19 13.67
N VAL A 160 -10.16 8.53 12.40
CA VAL A 160 -8.91 9.17 11.93
C VAL A 160 -8.72 10.54 12.60
N LEU A 161 -9.75 11.35 12.65
CA LEU A 161 -9.68 12.68 13.29
C LEU A 161 -9.39 12.58 14.79
N ALA A 162 -10.00 11.60 15.48
CA ALA A 162 -9.72 11.31 16.88
C ALA A 162 -8.26 10.87 17.10
N ALA A 163 -7.74 10.02 16.21
CA ALA A 163 -6.34 9.61 16.24
C ALA A 163 -5.37 10.77 16.04
N LEU A 164 -5.65 11.67 15.09
CA LEU A 164 -4.85 12.90 14.87
C LEU A 164 -4.86 13.81 16.10
N GLN A 165 -6.02 14.02 16.70
CA GLN A 165 -6.15 14.83 17.93
C GLN A 165 -5.42 14.21 19.11
N TRP A 166 -5.41 12.86 19.20
CA TRP A 166 -4.65 12.18 20.23
C TRP A 166 -3.14 12.35 20.00
N LEU A 167 -2.65 12.18 18.77
CA LEU A 167 -1.24 12.36 18.41
C LEU A 167 -0.75 13.77 18.67
N ALA A 168 -1.55 14.78 18.41
CA ALA A 168 -1.21 16.18 18.69
C ALA A 168 -0.87 16.46 20.16
N ARG A 169 -1.30 15.58 21.06
CA ARG A 169 -1.04 15.69 22.50
C ARG A 169 0.09 14.78 22.99
N GLN A 170 0.69 13.97 22.11
CA GLN A 170 1.75 13.07 22.53
C GLN A 170 3.11 13.78 22.49
N PRO A 171 3.90 13.72 23.55
CA PRO A 171 5.23 14.30 23.55
C PRO A 171 6.15 13.60 22.56
N GLY A 172 6.96 14.37 21.85
CA GLY A 172 7.94 13.85 20.90
C GLY A 172 7.37 13.31 19.59
N VAL A 173 6.09 13.56 19.30
CA VAL A 173 5.46 13.29 17.99
C VAL A 173 5.72 14.45 17.04
N ASP A 174 6.12 14.14 15.83
CA ASP A 174 6.21 15.08 14.72
C ASP A 174 4.82 15.22 14.07
N THR A 175 4.11 16.26 14.42
CA THR A 175 2.75 16.52 13.92
C THR A 175 2.69 17.07 12.50
N GLU A 176 3.83 17.44 11.92
CA GLU A 176 3.90 17.91 10.53
C GLU A 176 4.11 16.74 9.54
N HIS A 177 4.59 15.59 10.03
CA HIS A 177 4.90 14.42 9.20
C HIS A 177 4.08 13.20 9.61
N ILE A 178 2.76 13.33 9.53
CA ILE A 178 1.81 12.23 9.78
C ILE A 178 1.37 11.62 8.46
N VAL A 179 1.52 10.31 8.33
CA VAL A 179 1.10 9.50 7.18
C VAL A 179 -0.17 8.73 7.53
N LEU A 180 -1.15 8.70 6.62
CA LEU A 180 -2.25 7.74 6.69
C LEU A 180 -1.93 6.53 5.81
N LEU A 181 -2.11 5.34 6.36
CA LEU A 181 -2.01 4.07 5.65
C LEU A 181 -3.25 3.24 5.96
N GLY A 182 -3.88 2.65 4.95
CA GLY A 182 -5.06 1.82 5.18
C GLY A 182 -5.21 0.69 4.19
N TRP A 183 -5.92 -0.36 4.61
CA TRP A 183 -6.21 -1.53 3.79
C TRP A 183 -7.70 -1.73 3.63
N SER A 184 -8.19 -1.96 2.40
CA SER A 184 -9.59 -2.28 2.13
C SER A 184 -10.55 -1.24 2.74
N ASN A 185 -11.38 -1.62 3.68
CA ASN A 185 -12.25 -0.71 4.43
C ASN A 185 -11.46 0.39 5.19
N GLY A 186 -10.25 0.09 5.68
CA GLY A 186 -9.34 1.11 6.23
C GLY A 186 -8.82 2.07 5.17
N ALA A 187 -8.60 1.59 3.95
CA ALA A 187 -8.24 2.45 2.83
C ALA A 187 -9.41 3.33 2.35
N GLN A 188 -10.66 2.86 2.49
CA GLN A 188 -11.86 3.71 2.31
C GLN A 188 -11.88 4.83 3.36
N ALA A 189 -11.52 4.52 4.61
CA ALA A 189 -11.39 5.54 5.66
C ALA A 189 -10.28 6.56 5.33
N VAL A 190 -9.15 6.12 4.75
CA VAL A 190 -8.13 7.03 4.22
C VAL A 190 -8.73 7.97 3.20
N LEU A 191 -9.41 7.43 2.16
CA LEU A 191 -10.04 8.26 1.12
C LEU A 191 -11.06 9.24 1.71
N SER A 192 -11.85 8.81 2.69
CA SER A 192 -12.82 9.67 3.38
C SER A 192 -12.16 10.78 4.21
N ALA A 193 -11.02 10.49 4.84
CA ALA A 193 -10.30 11.45 5.67
C ALA A 193 -9.60 12.53 4.85
N ILE A 194 -9.03 12.16 3.69
CA ILE A 194 -8.30 13.11 2.83
C ILE A 194 -9.21 13.85 1.83
N ASP A 195 -10.52 13.65 1.89
CA ASP A 195 -11.48 14.39 1.06
C ASP A 195 -11.50 15.87 1.46
N ALA A 196 -10.96 16.74 0.61
CA ALA A 196 -10.87 18.18 0.86
C ALA A 196 -12.22 18.91 0.72
N SER A 197 -13.26 18.23 0.19
CA SER A 197 -14.62 18.78 0.17
C SER A 197 -15.31 18.72 1.55
N ARG A 198 -14.70 18.04 2.51
CA ARG A 198 -15.19 17.92 3.89
C ARG A 198 -14.43 18.85 4.83
N ASP A 199 -15.12 19.31 5.86
CA ASP A 199 -14.52 20.15 6.89
C ASP A 199 -13.34 19.46 7.57
N TRP A 200 -12.34 20.26 7.91
CA TRP A 200 -11.20 19.83 8.69
C TRP A 200 -11.23 20.53 10.05
N PRO A 201 -11.21 19.79 11.17
CA PRO A 201 -11.30 20.40 12.49
C PRO A 201 -10.16 21.39 12.73
N ALA A 202 -10.48 22.52 13.32
CA ALA A 202 -9.48 23.52 13.69
C ALA A 202 -8.45 22.91 14.66
N GLY A 203 -7.17 23.13 14.39
CA GLY A 203 -6.07 22.61 15.20
C GLY A 203 -5.78 21.12 15.04
N ALA A 204 -6.49 20.40 14.18
CA ALA A 204 -6.10 19.02 13.84
C ALA A 204 -4.82 19.03 13.00
N PRO A 205 -3.83 18.17 13.30
CA PRO A 205 -2.63 18.04 12.49
C PRO A 205 -2.95 17.76 11.02
N ALA A 206 -2.14 18.29 10.13
CA ALA A 206 -2.23 17.97 8.71
C ALA A 206 -1.76 16.53 8.45
N ILE A 207 -2.27 15.94 7.38
CA ILE A 207 -1.78 14.67 6.85
C ILE A 207 -0.77 15.01 5.75
N GLU A 208 0.48 14.60 5.94
CA GLU A 208 1.55 14.85 4.96
C GLU A 208 1.29 14.10 3.66
N ARG A 209 0.95 12.81 3.77
CA ARG A 209 0.69 11.92 2.64
C ARG A 209 -0.21 10.75 3.04
N ALA A 210 -0.83 10.15 2.05
CA ALA A 210 -1.74 9.03 2.26
C ALA A 210 -1.38 7.84 1.37
N VAL A 211 -1.65 6.62 1.87
CA VAL A 211 -1.49 5.36 1.15
C VAL A 211 -2.74 4.51 1.35
N ALA A 212 -3.31 4.03 0.25
CA ALA A 212 -4.54 3.26 0.24
C ALA A 212 -4.34 1.94 -0.52
N PHE A 213 -4.36 0.81 0.18
CA PHE A 213 -4.30 -0.51 -0.42
C PHE A 213 -5.72 -1.00 -0.74
N TYR A 214 -6.00 -1.28 -2.00
CA TYR A 214 -7.24 -1.84 -2.56
C TYR A 214 -8.52 -1.29 -1.91
N PRO A 215 -8.75 0.04 -1.89
CA PRO A 215 -9.97 0.63 -1.34
C PRO A 215 -11.19 0.33 -2.23
N GLY A 216 -12.36 0.29 -1.63
CA GLY A 216 -13.60 0.42 -2.39
C GLY A 216 -13.82 1.87 -2.82
N CYS A 217 -13.40 2.27 -4.01
CA CYS A 217 -13.44 3.66 -4.46
C CYS A 217 -14.85 4.20 -4.78
N LYS A 218 -15.91 3.35 -4.66
CA LYS A 218 -17.28 3.70 -5.07
C LYS A 218 -17.78 4.97 -4.38
N SER A 219 -17.69 5.06 -3.07
CA SER A 219 -18.19 6.23 -2.30
C SER A 219 -17.46 7.51 -2.69
N ALA A 220 -16.14 7.45 -2.91
CA ALA A 220 -15.35 8.61 -3.33
C ALA A 220 -15.71 9.06 -4.76
N VAL A 221 -15.93 8.11 -5.70
CA VAL A 221 -16.37 8.41 -7.07
C VAL A 221 -17.77 9.06 -7.09
N GLN A 222 -18.69 8.58 -6.26
CA GLN A 222 -20.06 9.10 -6.17
C GLN A 222 -20.14 10.52 -5.57
N ARG A 223 -19.07 10.94 -4.88
CA ARG A 223 -18.98 12.30 -4.34
C ARG A 223 -18.47 13.24 -5.42
N HIS A 224 -19.36 13.97 -6.05
CA HIS A 224 -19.02 14.86 -7.17
C HIS A 224 -18.03 15.96 -6.83
N GLU A 225 -17.90 16.35 -5.56
CA GLU A 225 -16.98 17.38 -5.09
C GLU A 225 -15.67 16.84 -4.54
N TYR A 226 -15.45 15.52 -4.60
CA TYR A 226 -14.25 14.88 -4.05
C TYR A 226 -12.98 15.51 -4.59
N ARG A 227 -12.09 15.93 -3.69
CA ARG A 227 -10.76 16.47 -3.96
C ARG A 227 -9.75 15.92 -2.97
N LEU A 228 -8.51 15.82 -3.38
CA LEU A 228 -7.43 15.40 -2.49
C LEU A 228 -6.94 16.55 -1.63
N ARG A 229 -6.93 16.35 -0.32
CA ARG A 229 -6.32 17.24 0.67
C ARG A 229 -4.80 17.08 0.72
N THR A 230 -4.30 15.90 0.38
CA THR A 230 -2.90 15.51 0.50
C THR A 230 -2.52 14.54 -0.64
N PRO A 231 -1.22 14.41 -0.99
CA PRO A 231 -0.75 13.40 -1.94
C PRO A 231 -1.24 11.99 -1.59
N LEU A 232 -1.66 11.24 -2.60
CA LEU A 232 -2.21 9.88 -2.46
C LEU A 232 -1.46 8.87 -3.34
N LEU A 233 -0.97 7.79 -2.71
CA LEU A 233 -0.57 6.55 -3.37
C LEU A 233 -1.68 5.53 -3.18
N LEU A 234 -2.29 5.06 -4.27
CA LEU A 234 -3.32 4.03 -4.27
C LEU A 234 -2.80 2.79 -5.00
N LEU A 235 -2.81 1.66 -4.31
CA LEU A 235 -2.28 0.37 -4.76
C LEU A 235 -3.42 -0.64 -4.81
N THR A 236 -3.71 -1.23 -5.97
CA THR A 236 -4.86 -2.14 -6.12
C THR A 236 -4.57 -3.30 -7.06
N GLY A 237 -5.26 -4.41 -6.87
CA GLY A 237 -5.16 -5.59 -7.72
C GLY A 237 -6.03 -5.44 -8.98
N GLY A 238 -5.47 -5.81 -10.14
CA GLY A 238 -6.21 -5.79 -11.41
C GLY A 238 -7.29 -6.86 -11.52
N ALA A 239 -7.14 -7.96 -10.77
CA ALA A 239 -8.12 -9.05 -10.70
C ALA A 239 -9.02 -8.98 -9.46
N ASP A 240 -8.95 -7.91 -8.68
CA ASP A 240 -9.72 -7.74 -7.45
C ASP A 240 -11.24 -7.75 -7.75
N ASP A 241 -11.89 -8.82 -7.32
CA ASP A 241 -13.33 -9.06 -7.49
C ASP A 241 -14.16 -8.59 -6.27
N TRP A 242 -13.50 -8.04 -5.26
CA TRP A 242 -14.15 -7.42 -4.10
C TRP A 242 -14.25 -5.90 -4.26
N THR A 243 -13.15 -5.26 -4.57
CA THR A 243 -13.04 -3.82 -4.77
C THR A 243 -12.38 -3.54 -6.13
N PRO A 244 -13.15 -3.64 -7.24
CA PRO A 244 -12.59 -3.58 -8.59
C PRO A 244 -11.77 -2.30 -8.85
N ALA A 245 -10.57 -2.46 -9.40
CA ALA A 245 -9.63 -1.38 -9.71
C ALA A 245 -10.22 -0.30 -10.64
N THR A 246 -11.19 -0.68 -11.48
CA THR A 246 -11.87 0.25 -12.40
C THR A 246 -12.50 1.44 -11.68
N ARG A 247 -13.03 1.24 -10.46
CA ARG A 247 -13.59 2.34 -9.66
C ARG A 247 -12.51 3.32 -9.19
N CYS A 248 -11.32 2.80 -8.88
CA CYS A 248 -10.20 3.65 -8.47
C CYS A 248 -9.59 4.39 -9.67
N ALA A 249 -9.59 3.79 -10.87
CA ALA A 249 -9.24 4.49 -12.10
C ALA A 249 -10.21 5.66 -12.39
N MET A 250 -11.52 5.43 -12.27
CA MET A 250 -12.53 6.50 -12.38
C MET A 250 -12.32 7.62 -11.36
N LEU A 251 -11.95 7.27 -10.12
CA LEU A 251 -11.64 8.26 -9.09
C LEU A 251 -10.44 9.11 -9.49
N ARG A 252 -9.36 8.49 -9.98
CA ARG A 252 -8.17 9.21 -10.44
C ARG A 252 -8.51 10.18 -11.57
N GLU A 253 -9.28 9.75 -12.57
CA GLU A 253 -9.71 10.59 -13.67
C GLU A 253 -10.57 11.77 -13.19
N ALA A 254 -11.52 11.50 -12.29
CA ALA A 254 -12.36 12.53 -11.71
C ALA A 254 -11.57 13.57 -10.91
N VAL A 255 -10.57 13.13 -10.15
CA VAL A 255 -9.67 14.03 -9.41
C VAL A 255 -8.81 14.83 -10.38
N ALA A 256 -8.19 14.21 -11.38
CA ALA A 256 -7.35 14.89 -12.36
C ALA A 256 -8.12 15.98 -13.12
N ALA A 257 -9.39 15.74 -13.46
CA ALA A 257 -10.24 16.73 -14.11
C ALA A 257 -10.56 17.97 -13.24
N ARG A 258 -10.64 17.79 -11.91
CA ARG A 258 -11.02 18.87 -10.96
C ARG A 258 -9.82 19.54 -10.31
N GLN A 259 -8.72 18.83 -10.22
CA GLN A 259 -7.52 19.20 -9.48
C GLN A 259 -6.28 18.70 -10.27
N PRO A 260 -5.94 19.34 -11.41
CA PRO A 260 -4.88 18.89 -12.31
C PRO A 260 -3.52 18.71 -11.62
N ASP A 261 -3.23 19.53 -10.60
CA ASP A 261 -1.97 19.47 -9.85
C ASP A 261 -2.00 18.48 -8.69
N ALA A 262 -3.10 17.73 -8.51
CA ALA A 262 -3.20 16.75 -7.45
C ALA A 262 -2.20 15.61 -7.66
N ARG A 263 -1.44 15.30 -6.64
CA ARG A 263 -0.52 14.17 -6.66
C ARG A 263 -1.26 12.89 -6.31
N PHE A 264 -1.86 12.29 -7.32
CA PHE A 264 -2.56 11.02 -7.21
C PHE A 264 -1.85 9.95 -8.05
N ARG A 265 -1.08 9.11 -7.40
CA ARG A 265 -0.45 7.95 -8.00
C ARG A 265 -1.33 6.73 -7.81
N LEU A 266 -1.72 6.09 -8.91
CA LEU A 266 -2.49 4.84 -8.94
C LEU A 266 -1.62 3.76 -9.56
N GLU A 267 -1.38 2.67 -8.81
CA GLU A 267 -0.71 1.47 -9.28
C GLU A 267 -1.70 0.31 -9.29
N ILE A 268 -1.81 -0.35 -10.43
CA ILE A 268 -2.68 -1.52 -10.62
C ILE A 268 -1.79 -2.72 -10.92
N TYR A 269 -1.85 -3.74 -10.08
CA TYR A 269 -1.07 -4.96 -10.21
C TYR A 269 -1.86 -6.02 -10.99
N PRO A 270 -1.50 -6.32 -12.26
CA PRO A 270 -2.22 -7.29 -13.08
C PRO A 270 -2.26 -8.67 -12.41
N GLY A 271 -3.43 -9.31 -12.40
CA GLY A 271 -3.60 -10.65 -11.81
C GLY A 271 -3.70 -10.71 -10.29
N ALA A 272 -3.32 -9.66 -9.58
CA ALA A 272 -3.43 -9.60 -8.13
C ALA A 272 -4.89 -9.44 -7.69
N TYR A 273 -5.25 -10.16 -6.63
CA TYR A 273 -6.58 -10.11 -5.99
C TYR A 273 -6.56 -9.26 -4.72
N HIS A 274 -7.69 -9.18 -4.05
CA HIS A 274 -7.82 -8.45 -2.80
C HIS A 274 -6.88 -8.99 -1.71
N GLY A 275 -6.13 -8.13 -1.04
CA GLY A 275 -5.18 -8.53 -0.02
C GLY A 275 -3.85 -9.07 -0.54
N PHE A 276 -3.49 -8.75 -1.78
CA PHE A 276 -2.27 -9.21 -2.46
C PHE A 276 -0.96 -8.91 -1.71
N ASP A 277 -0.97 -7.91 -0.85
CA ASP A 277 0.16 -7.51 0.00
C ASP A 277 0.38 -8.44 1.22
N GLY A 278 -0.53 -9.39 1.44
CA GLY A 278 -0.42 -10.40 2.49
C GLY A 278 0.41 -11.61 2.07
N THR A 279 0.56 -12.55 3.01
CA THR A 279 1.28 -13.83 2.83
C THR A 279 0.37 -15.04 2.80
N GLU A 280 -0.92 -14.85 3.10
CA GLU A 280 -1.90 -15.93 3.10
C GLU A 280 -2.15 -16.45 1.68
N PRO A 281 -2.34 -17.76 1.50
CA PRO A 281 -2.62 -18.33 0.19
C PRO A 281 -3.94 -17.80 -0.40
N LEU A 282 -3.99 -17.79 -1.73
CA LEU A 282 -5.19 -17.39 -2.46
C LEU A 282 -6.38 -18.31 -2.14
N ARG A 283 -7.53 -17.71 -1.79
CA ARG A 283 -8.76 -18.44 -1.47
C ARG A 283 -10.01 -17.64 -1.79
N VAL A 284 -11.13 -18.32 -1.97
CA VAL A 284 -12.45 -17.69 -2.14
C VAL A 284 -13.15 -17.62 -0.79
N ARG A 285 -13.55 -16.42 -0.39
CA ARG A 285 -14.40 -16.14 0.77
C ARG A 285 -15.85 -16.07 0.34
N ARG A 286 -16.61 -17.15 0.57
CA ARG A 286 -18.03 -17.24 0.20
C ARG A 286 -18.96 -16.56 1.21
N ASP A 287 -18.46 -16.26 2.40
CA ASP A 287 -19.13 -15.58 3.49
C ASP A 287 -19.23 -14.05 3.31
N VAL A 288 -18.60 -13.51 2.27
CA VAL A 288 -18.61 -12.08 1.96
C VAL A 288 -19.70 -11.77 0.94
N PRO A 289 -20.74 -10.97 1.31
CA PRO A 289 -21.86 -10.70 0.42
C PRO A 289 -21.61 -9.60 -0.61
N SER A 290 -20.52 -8.84 -0.48
CA SER A 290 -20.30 -7.56 -1.18
C SER A 290 -19.31 -7.65 -2.36
N GLY A 291 -19.11 -8.81 -2.95
CA GLY A 291 -18.26 -8.98 -4.14
C GLY A 291 -18.87 -8.40 -5.42
N SER A 292 -18.06 -8.27 -6.46
CA SER A 292 -18.47 -7.79 -7.79
C SER A 292 -19.47 -8.72 -8.49
N ARG A 293 -19.49 -9.99 -8.11
CA ARG A 293 -20.44 -11.01 -8.54
C ARG A 293 -21.27 -11.49 -7.35
N GLN A 294 -22.52 -11.12 -7.35
CA GLN A 294 -23.45 -11.44 -6.27
C GLN A 294 -23.50 -12.98 -6.01
N GLY A 295 -23.36 -13.40 -4.77
CA GLY A 295 -23.47 -14.80 -4.35
C GLY A 295 -22.27 -15.69 -4.68
N GLN A 296 -21.23 -15.18 -5.36
CA GLN A 296 -20.04 -15.97 -5.69
C GLN A 296 -18.92 -15.84 -4.65
N GLY A 297 -19.06 -14.94 -3.69
CA GLY A 297 -18.02 -14.58 -2.76
C GLY A 297 -16.94 -13.70 -3.40
N VAL A 298 -15.77 -13.64 -2.77
CA VAL A 298 -14.65 -12.80 -3.20
C VAL A 298 -13.34 -13.57 -3.10
N THR A 299 -12.42 -13.31 -4.01
CA THR A 299 -11.09 -13.92 -4.00
C THR A 299 -10.12 -13.04 -3.20
N VAL A 300 -9.42 -13.64 -2.24
CA VAL A 300 -8.46 -12.94 -1.38
C VAL A 300 -7.20 -13.76 -1.21
N GLY A 301 -6.06 -13.12 -1.07
CA GLY A 301 -4.80 -13.79 -0.75
C GLY A 301 -3.59 -13.02 -1.27
N GLY A 302 -2.42 -13.42 -0.81
CA GLY A 302 -1.15 -12.83 -1.17
C GLY A 302 -0.73 -13.16 -2.61
N ASP A 303 -0.04 -12.21 -3.22
CA ASP A 303 0.71 -12.38 -4.46
C ASP A 303 2.13 -11.86 -4.24
N PRO A 304 3.14 -12.71 -4.16
CA PRO A 304 4.49 -12.30 -3.77
C PRO A 304 5.09 -11.23 -4.68
N ILE A 305 4.86 -11.31 -5.98
CA ILE A 305 5.41 -10.36 -6.95
C ILE A 305 4.77 -8.97 -6.74
N SER A 306 3.45 -8.92 -6.66
CA SER A 306 2.72 -7.67 -6.44
C SER A 306 2.99 -7.10 -5.05
N ARG A 307 3.16 -7.96 -4.03
CA ARG A 307 3.53 -7.55 -2.67
C ARG A 307 4.89 -6.86 -2.65
N ASP A 308 5.92 -7.48 -3.24
CA ASP A 308 7.26 -6.91 -3.27
C ASP A 308 7.29 -5.58 -4.04
N ALA A 309 6.60 -5.52 -5.17
CA ALA A 309 6.46 -4.29 -5.95
C ALA A 309 5.74 -3.19 -5.15
N ALA A 310 4.66 -3.53 -4.45
CA ALA A 310 3.90 -2.58 -3.63
C ALA A 310 4.71 -2.07 -2.44
N LEU A 311 5.49 -2.93 -1.77
CA LEU A 311 6.38 -2.52 -0.68
C LEU A 311 7.49 -1.60 -1.19
N ALA A 312 8.04 -1.85 -2.38
CA ALA A 312 9.03 -0.96 -2.99
C ALA A 312 8.42 0.42 -3.34
N GLN A 313 7.17 0.45 -3.85
CA GLN A 313 6.44 1.69 -4.10
C GLN A 313 6.17 2.45 -2.80
N LEU A 314 5.74 1.76 -1.76
CA LEU A 314 5.51 2.34 -0.44
C LEU A 314 6.81 2.93 0.14
N ASP A 315 7.92 2.20 0.05
CA ASP A 315 9.23 2.68 0.52
C ASP A 315 9.66 3.97 -0.18
N SER A 316 9.58 3.96 -1.51
CA SER A 316 9.87 5.15 -2.33
C SER A 316 8.94 6.32 -2.00
N TRP A 317 7.65 6.05 -1.80
CA TRP A 317 6.65 7.07 -1.45
C TRP A 317 6.94 7.72 -0.11
N LEU A 318 7.30 6.92 0.90
CA LEU A 318 7.62 7.40 2.24
C LEU A 318 8.97 8.14 2.30
N ALA A 319 9.93 7.78 1.46
CA ALA A 319 11.25 8.40 1.41
C ALA A 319 11.29 9.69 0.59
N SER A 320 10.31 9.91 -0.30
CA SER A 320 10.29 11.09 -1.17
C SER A 320 10.10 12.37 -0.36
N PRO A 321 10.94 13.39 -0.52
CA PRO A 321 10.76 14.67 0.17
C PRO A 321 9.51 15.42 -0.34
N ASN A 322 9.01 15.04 -1.51
CA ASN A 322 7.88 15.68 -2.18
C ASN A 322 7.17 14.65 -3.06
N PRO A 323 6.34 13.76 -2.48
CA PRO A 323 5.74 12.62 -3.18
C PRO A 323 4.75 13.04 -4.27
#